data_c248f5961064a2e12c4347d8431cdf2f
#
_entry.id   c248f5961064a2e12c4347d8431cdf2f
#
_cell.length_a   1.000
_cell.length_b   1.000
_cell.length_c   1.000
_cell.angle_alpha   90.00
_cell.angle_beta   90.00
_cell.angle_gamma   90.00
#
_symmetry.space_group_name_H-M   'P 1'
#
loop_
_entity.id
_entity.type
_entity.pdbx_description
1 polymer ?
#
loop_
_entity_poly.entity_id
_entity_poly.type
_entity_poly.pdbx_seq_one_letter_code
_entity_poly.pdbx_strand_id
1 'polypeptide(L)'
;TYIEQFATLAVEEMYRSGVPASITLAQGLLESGYGLSELAVKGNNHFGIKCHNNWKGGRMYYDDDRKGECFRKYPSPEQSYRDHSDFLRYRDRYKFLFDYKVTDYKSWAHGLKKAGYATDPAYPKKLINLIETYELYEYDRKPASFAKSDRKAKRNHEKPARKVKEEKVKVEKTADPVAEPEPELPKSPNEIEQVEALTNEQRQDFQFS
;
A
#
# COMPACT_ATOMS: atom_id res chain seq x y z
N THR A 1 9.69 -1.10 -5.86
CA THR A 1 8.77 -1.98 -5.12
C THR A 1 7.73 -1.16 -4.35
N TYR A 2 6.63 -1.79 -3.91
CA TYR A 2 5.61 -1.16 -3.05
C TYR A 2 6.22 -0.56 -1.77
N ILE A 3 7.13 -1.30 -1.15
CA ILE A 3 7.78 -0.87 0.09
C ILE A 3 8.63 0.39 -0.14
N GLU A 4 9.44 0.44 -1.16
CA GLU A 4 10.26 1.63 -1.49
C GLU A 4 9.38 2.87 -1.76
N GLN A 5 8.23 2.65 -2.35
CA GLN A 5 7.29 3.73 -2.66
C GLN A 5 6.64 4.29 -1.39
N PHE A 6 6.24 3.43 -0.45
CA PHE A 6 5.37 3.81 0.65
C PHE A 6 6.03 3.78 2.05
N ALA A 7 7.27 3.28 2.18
CA ALA A 7 7.94 3.19 3.49
C ALA A 7 8.04 4.54 4.22
N THR A 8 8.41 5.59 3.49
CA THR A 8 8.50 6.95 4.02
C THR A 8 7.17 7.41 4.61
N LEU A 9 6.09 7.18 3.86
CA LEU A 9 4.74 7.55 4.25
C LEU A 9 4.27 6.76 5.49
N ALA A 10 4.56 5.46 5.52
CA ALA A 10 4.23 4.62 6.67
C ALA A 10 4.95 5.07 7.95
N VAL A 11 6.24 5.46 7.84
CA VAL A 11 6.99 6.02 8.98
C VAL A 11 6.41 7.37 9.43
N GLU A 12 6.03 8.26 8.51
CA GLU A 12 5.38 9.53 8.85
C GLU A 12 4.06 9.30 9.60
N GLU A 13 3.24 8.38 9.10
CA GLU A 13 1.98 8.03 9.74
C GLU A 13 2.18 7.36 11.11
N MET A 14 3.23 6.57 11.29
CA MET A 14 3.60 6.03 12.61
C MET A 14 3.85 7.13 13.63
N TYR A 15 4.64 8.15 13.28
CA TYR A 15 4.90 9.27 14.19
C TYR A 15 3.67 10.15 14.43
N ARG A 16 2.78 10.26 13.46
CA ARG A 16 1.54 11.03 13.57
C ARG A 16 0.48 10.33 14.42
N SER A 17 0.30 9.03 14.19
CA SER A 17 -0.85 8.27 14.71
C SER A 17 -0.51 7.29 15.82
N GLY A 18 0.74 6.81 15.88
CA GLY A 18 1.18 5.73 16.77
C GLY A 18 0.95 4.33 16.22
N VAL A 19 0.44 4.18 14.99
CA VAL A 19 0.33 2.87 14.31
C VAL A 19 1.71 2.46 13.79
N PRO A 20 2.22 1.24 14.07
CA PRO A 20 3.52 0.81 13.57
C PRO A 20 3.64 0.90 12.06
N ALA A 21 4.78 1.38 11.57
CA ALA A 21 5.05 1.45 10.12
C ALA A 21 5.02 0.06 9.49
N SER A 22 5.55 -0.96 10.19
CA SER A 22 5.51 -2.36 9.76
C SER A 22 4.10 -2.88 9.54
N ILE A 23 3.18 -2.59 10.46
CA ILE A 23 1.76 -2.95 10.37
C ILE A 23 1.11 -2.25 9.19
N THR A 24 1.32 -0.94 9.05
CA THR A 24 0.76 -0.15 7.95
C THR A 24 1.23 -0.68 6.59
N LEU A 25 2.53 -0.98 6.44
CA LEU A 25 3.08 -1.54 5.20
C LEU A 25 2.55 -2.94 4.91
N ALA A 26 2.51 -3.83 5.91
CA ALA A 26 2.02 -5.20 5.75
C ALA A 26 0.54 -5.23 5.37
N GLN A 27 -0.30 -4.39 6.00
CA GLN A 27 -1.70 -4.24 5.60
C GLN A 27 -1.83 -3.66 4.20
N GLY A 28 -1.04 -2.64 3.86
CA GLY A 28 -1.03 -2.07 2.52
C GLY A 28 -0.65 -3.12 1.44
N LEU A 29 0.37 -3.93 1.68
CA LEU A 29 0.75 -5.03 0.79
C LEU A 29 -0.37 -6.06 0.64
N LEU A 30 -0.96 -6.51 1.76
CA LEU A 30 -1.97 -7.55 1.77
C LEU A 30 -3.28 -7.10 1.12
N GLU A 31 -3.80 -5.95 1.55
CA GLU A 31 -5.13 -5.46 1.14
C GLU A 31 -5.14 -4.91 -0.30
N SER A 32 -3.99 -4.43 -0.79
CA SER A 32 -3.90 -3.87 -2.14
C SER A 32 -3.35 -4.86 -3.19
N GLY A 33 -3.07 -6.11 -2.81
CA GLY A 33 -2.36 -7.03 -3.69
C GLY A 33 -1.04 -6.43 -4.19
N TYR A 34 -0.19 -6.01 -3.26
CA TYR A 34 1.09 -5.34 -3.57
C TYR A 34 0.95 -4.02 -4.36
N GLY A 35 -0.19 -3.34 -4.22
CA GLY A 35 -0.49 -2.10 -4.92
C GLY A 35 -1.10 -2.27 -6.32
N LEU A 36 -1.38 -3.51 -6.71
CA LEU A 36 -1.86 -3.85 -8.05
C LEU A 36 -3.38 -3.96 -8.15
N SER A 37 -4.10 -3.99 -7.02
CA SER A 37 -5.55 -4.10 -7.04
C SER A 37 -6.20 -2.87 -7.70
N GLU A 38 -7.36 -3.07 -8.31
CA GLU A 38 -8.12 -1.99 -8.93
C GLU A 38 -8.43 -0.84 -7.95
N LEU A 39 -8.74 -1.18 -6.70
CA LEU A 39 -8.98 -0.20 -5.64
C LEU A 39 -7.74 0.64 -5.35
N ALA A 40 -6.54 0.05 -5.37
CA ALA A 40 -5.29 0.78 -5.18
C ALA A 40 -4.95 1.65 -6.40
N VAL A 41 -5.02 1.08 -7.61
CA VAL A 41 -4.59 1.75 -8.86
C VAL A 41 -5.56 2.88 -9.25
N LYS A 42 -6.87 2.61 -9.28
CA LYS A 42 -7.89 3.58 -9.74
C LYS A 42 -8.47 4.44 -8.61
N GLY A 43 -8.42 3.93 -7.38
CA GLY A 43 -9.03 4.55 -6.20
C GLY A 43 -8.06 5.11 -5.19
N ASN A 44 -6.75 4.88 -5.34
CA ASN A 44 -5.74 5.14 -4.31
C ASN A 44 -6.12 4.55 -2.94
N ASN A 45 -6.95 3.49 -2.93
CA ASN A 45 -7.43 2.85 -1.71
C ASN A 45 -6.60 1.59 -1.43
N HIS A 46 -5.51 1.77 -0.70
CA HIS A 46 -4.55 0.71 -0.41
C HIS A 46 -4.95 -0.23 0.72
N PHE A 47 -6.05 0.03 1.41
CA PHE A 47 -6.47 -0.72 2.60
C PHE A 47 -7.90 -1.27 2.47
N GLY A 48 -8.51 -1.19 1.29
CA GLY A 48 -9.86 -1.68 1.07
C GLY A 48 -10.92 -1.03 1.98
N ILE A 49 -10.76 0.24 2.34
CA ILE A 49 -11.69 0.89 3.27
C ILE A 49 -13.01 1.16 2.57
N LYS A 50 -14.09 0.53 3.08
CA LYS A 50 -15.46 0.69 2.58
C LYS A 50 -16.05 2.05 2.96
N CYS A 51 -16.98 2.55 2.14
CA CYS A 51 -17.76 3.73 2.50
C CYS A 51 -18.59 3.43 3.75
N HIS A 52 -18.43 4.21 4.80
CA HIS A 52 -19.37 4.21 5.91
C HIS A 52 -20.34 5.38 5.75
N ASN A 53 -21.44 5.38 6.49
CA ASN A 53 -22.58 6.32 6.34
C ASN A 53 -22.17 7.81 6.29
N ASN A 54 -21.02 8.17 6.86
CA ASN A 54 -20.51 9.55 6.93
C ASN A 54 -19.48 9.90 5.85
N TRP A 55 -19.17 8.99 4.92
CA TRP A 55 -18.18 9.26 3.88
C TRP A 55 -18.73 10.24 2.83
N LYS A 56 -18.08 11.39 2.69
CA LYS A 56 -18.44 12.45 1.73
C LYS A 56 -17.45 12.58 0.56
N GLY A 57 -16.38 11.78 0.55
CA GLY A 57 -15.37 11.79 -0.51
C GLY A 57 -15.78 10.99 -1.74
N GLY A 58 -14.81 10.80 -2.64
CA GLY A 58 -14.97 9.98 -3.85
C GLY A 58 -15.36 8.54 -3.53
N ARG A 59 -16.05 7.88 -4.46
CA ARG A 59 -16.55 6.51 -4.29
C ARG A 59 -16.18 5.65 -5.47
N MET A 60 -15.91 4.38 -5.19
CA MET A 60 -15.81 3.30 -6.18
C MET A 60 -16.72 2.17 -5.75
N TYR A 61 -17.30 1.49 -6.72
CA TYR A 61 -18.14 0.32 -6.46
C TYR A 61 -17.43 -0.91 -7.02
N TYR A 62 -17.29 -1.91 -6.18
CA TYR A 62 -16.58 -3.14 -6.50
C TYR A 62 -17.30 -4.34 -5.89
N ASP A 63 -17.25 -5.47 -6.57
CA ASP A 63 -17.81 -6.71 -6.06
C ASP A 63 -16.79 -7.38 -5.13
N ASP A 64 -17.12 -7.44 -3.84
CA ASP A 64 -16.33 -8.07 -2.79
C ASP A 64 -17.23 -9.08 -2.06
N ASP A 65 -17.38 -9.00 -0.75
CA ASP A 65 -18.33 -9.87 0.01
C ASP A 65 -19.77 -9.75 -0.49
N ARG A 66 -20.12 -8.61 -1.07
CA ARG A 66 -21.42 -8.33 -1.69
C ARG A 66 -21.23 -7.64 -3.03
N LYS A 67 -22.18 -7.87 -3.93
CA LYS A 67 -22.19 -7.20 -5.23
C LYS A 67 -22.38 -5.68 -5.08
N GLY A 68 -21.52 -4.90 -5.72
CA GLY A 68 -21.63 -3.45 -5.76
C GLY A 68 -21.34 -2.76 -4.43
N GLU A 69 -20.42 -3.29 -3.61
CA GLU A 69 -20.00 -2.63 -2.36
C GLU A 69 -19.31 -1.31 -2.62
N CYS A 70 -19.57 -0.33 -1.76
CA CYS A 70 -18.98 1.00 -1.86
C CYS A 70 -17.64 1.07 -1.13
N PHE A 71 -16.60 1.41 -1.87
CA PHE A 71 -15.26 1.68 -1.35
C PHE A 71 -14.89 3.15 -1.48
N ARG A 72 -14.09 3.66 -0.54
CA ARG A 72 -13.58 5.03 -0.58
C ARG A 72 -12.62 5.18 -1.74
N LYS A 73 -12.73 6.30 -2.45
CA LYS A 73 -11.77 6.73 -3.46
C LYS A 73 -11.06 7.99 -2.96
N TYR A 74 -9.73 7.97 -3.00
CA TYR A 74 -8.90 9.05 -2.50
C TYR A 74 -8.23 9.81 -3.65
N PRO A 75 -7.98 11.13 -3.48
CA PRO A 75 -7.20 11.92 -4.43
C PRO A 75 -5.75 11.48 -4.56
N SER A 76 -5.19 10.87 -3.50
CA SER A 76 -3.82 10.38 -3.51
C SER A 76 -3.62 9.21 -2.51
N PRO A 77 -2.56 8.41 -2.66
CA PRO A 77 -2.21 7.36 -1.71
C PRO A 77 -1.99 7.87 -0.28
N GLU A 78 -1.42 9.07 -0.10
CA GLU A 78 -1.18 9.69 1.21
C GLU A 78 -2.48 9.84 1.99
N GLN A 79 -3.58 10.20 1.31
CA GLN A 79 -4.88 10.32 1.96
C GLN A 79 -5.43 8.97 2.39
N SER A 80 -5.19 7.90 1.62
CA SER A 80 -5.55 6.53 1.99
C SER A 80 -4.79 6.09 3.25
N TYR A 81 -3.48 6.32 3.29
CA TYR A 81 -2.63 5.99 4.45
C TYR A 81 -3.06 6.77 5.70
N ARG A 82 -3.34 8.06 5.54
CA ARG A 82 -3.82 8.90 6.64
C ARG A 82 -5.17 8.42 7.16
N ASP A 83 -6.11 8.15 6.29
CA ASP A 83 -7.44 7.68 6.65
C ASP A 83 -7.41 6.30 7.33
N HIS A 84 -6.53 5.38 6.88
CA HIS A 84 -6.27 4.11 7.54
C HIS A 84 -5.74 4.30 8.97
N SER A 85 -4.75 5.17 9.16
CA SER A 85 -4.21 5.46 10.47
C SER A 85 -5.25 6.08 11.40
N ASP A 86 -6.06 7.00 10.89
CA ASP A 86 -7.16 7.62 11.64
C ASP A 86 -8.27 6.61 11.96
N PHE A 87 -8.56 5.70 11.05
CA PHE A 87 -9.50 4.60 11.26
C PHE A 87 -9.11 3.72 12.46
N LEU A 88 -7.83 3.41 12.60
CA LEU A 88 -7.32 2.65 13.75
C LEU A 88 -7.25 3.51 15.01
N ARG A 89 -6.83 4.77 14.88
CA ARG A 89 -6.59 5.64 16.04
C ARG A 89 -7.85 6.06 16.77
N TYR A 90 -8.93 6.36 16.04
CA TYR A 90 -10.10 7.03 16.60
C TYR A 90 -11.32 6.14 16.79
N ARG A 91 -11.27 4.87 16.42
CA ARG A 91 -12.35 3.93 16.70
C ARG A 91 -12.11 3.18 17.99
N ASP A 92 -13.10 3.17 18.88
CA ASP A 92 -13.01 2.60 20.24
C ASP A 92 -12.55 1.14 20.24
N ARG A 93 -12.98 0.35 19.27
CA ARG A 93 -12.61 -1.07 19.16
C ARG A 93 -11.11 -1.34 18.99
N TYR A 94 -10.34 -0.35 18.52
CA TYR A 94 -8.90 -0.46 18.30
C TYR A 94 -8.06 0.24 19.38
N LYS A 95 -8.68 0.95 20.35
CA LYS A 95 -7.95 1.75 21.35
C LYS A 95 -6.89 0.94 22.10
N PHE A 96 -7.19 -0.28 22.48
CA PHE A 96 -6.27 -1.14 23.24
C PHE A 96 -4.99 -1.51 22.48
N LEU A 97 -4.98 -1.38 21.15
CA LEU A 97 -3.78 -1.63 20.34
C LEU A 97 -2.66 -0.65 20.69
N PHE A 98 -3.02 0.56 21.08
CA PHE A 98 -2.08 1.63 21.42
C PHE A 98 -1.45 1.47 22.80
N ASP A 99 -1.83 0.47 23.57
CA ASP A 99 -1.17 0.04 24.81
C ASP A 99 0.06 -0.85 24.49
N TYR A 100 0.14 -1.41 23.29
CA TYR A 100 1.31 -2.15 22.84
C TYR A 100 2.43 -1.20 22.40
N LYS A 101 3.68 -1.67 22.54
CA LYS A 101 4.81 -0.94 21.97
C LYS A 101 4.70 -0.88 20.45
N VAL A 102 5.10 0.23 19.86
CA VAL A 102 5.15 0.40 18.38
C VAL A 102 5.99 -0.70 17.71
N THR A 103 7.04 -1.19 18.39
CA THR A 103 7.91 -2.25 17.88
C THR A 103 7.39 -3.66 18.11
N ASP A 104 6.24 -3.83 18.77
CA ASP A 104 5.61 -5.12 19.03
C ASP A 104 4.55 -5.46 17.97
N TYR A 105 5.01 -5.59 16.72
CA TYR A 105 4.13 -5.90 15.59
C TYR A 105 3.35 -7.21 15.75
N LYS A 106 3.86 -8.18 16.53
CA LYS A 106 3.16 -9.46 16.78
C LYS A 106 1.89 -9.23 17.59
N SER A 107 2.00 -8.51 18.71
CA SER A 107 0.81 -8.14 19.51
C SER A 107 -0.15 -7.27 18.70
N TRP A 108 0.35 -6.35 17.88
CA TRP A 108 -0.48 -5.56 16.98
C TRP A 108 -1.24 -6.42 15.98
N ALA A 109 -0.58 -7.38 15.30
CA ALA A 109 -1.23 -8.26 14.33
C ALA A 109 -2.35 -9.10 14.96
N HIS A 110 -2.08 -9.72 16.12
CA HIS A 110 -3.10 -10.47 16.87
C HIS A 110 -4.21 -9.56 17.40
N GLY A 111 -3.87 -8.39 17.86
CA GLY A 111 -4.81 -7.39 18.34
C GLY A 111 -5.77 -6.90 17.25
N LEU A 112 -5.29 -6.67 16.04
CA LEU A 112 -6.13 -6.32 14.89
C LEU A 112 -7.18 -7.41 14.60
N LYS A 113 -6.78 -8.67 14.63
CA LYS A 113 -7.73 -9.79 14.50
C LYS A 113 -8.75 -9.82 15.64
N LYS A 114 -8.29 -9.68 16.88
CA LYS A 114 -9.15 -9.62 18.07
C LYS A 114 -10.16 -8.47 17.99
N ALA A 115 -9.74 -7.32 17.47
CA ALA A 115 -10.61 -6.16 17.25
C ALA A 115 -11.58 -6.34 16.07
N GLY A 116 -11.44 -7.44 15.28
CA GLY A 116 -12.29 -7.72 14.13
C GLY A 116 -11.97 -6.85 12.91
N TYR A 117 -10.69 -6.53 12.68
CA TYR A 117 -10.27 -5.84 11.46
C TYR A 117 -10.53 -6.72 10.23
N ALA A 118 -10.24 -8.01 10.35
CA ALA A 118 -10.52 -9.02 9.32
C ALA A 118 -11.22 -10.25 9.91
N THR A 119 -12.03 -10.93 9.10
CA THR A 119 -12.71 -12.17 9.47
C THR A 119 -11.80 -13.39 9.37
N ASP A 120 -10.81 -13.38 8.48
CA ASP A 120 -9.85 -14.45 8.25
C ASP A 120 -9.10 -14.85 9.53
N PRO A 121 -9.18 -16.11 10.00
CA PRO A 121 -8.43 -16.57 11.17
C PRO A 121 -6.91 -16.55 10.97
N ALA A 122 -6.43 -16.64 9.74
CA ALA A 122 -5.01 -16.61 9.41
C ALA A 122 -4.44 -15.17 9.27
N TYR A 123 -5.27 -14.15 9.40
CA TYR A 123 -4.87 -12.75 9.20
C TYR A 123 -3.61 -12.33 9.98
N PRO A 124 -3.48 -12.63 11.29
CA PRO A 124 -2.27 -12.29 12.03
C PRO A 124 -1.02 -12.95 11.45
N LYS A 125 -1.13 -14.24 11.07
CA LYS A 125 -0.02 -14.98 10.48
C LYS A 125 0.40 -14.38 9.14
N LYS A 126 -0.55 -13.99 8.30
CA LYS A 126 -0.27 -13.31 7.02
C LYS A 126 0.50 -12.01 7.23
N LEU A 127 0.04 -11.16 8.15
CA LEU A 127 0.74 -9.91 8.49
C LEU A 127 2.16 -10.17 9.02
N ILE A 128 2.31 -11.09 9.99
CA ILE A 128 3.60 -11.41 10.59
C ILE A 128 4.57 -11.95 9.53
N ASN A 129 4.11 -12.86 8.66
CA ASN A 129 4.93 -13.38 7.57
C ASN A 129 5.42 -12.27 6.64
N LEU A 130 4.55 -11.34 6.22
CA LEU A 130 4.96 -10.19 5.39
C LEU A 130 5.98 -9.31 6.12
N ILE A 131 5.75 -9.02 7.40
CA ILE A 131 6.66 -8.21 8.21
C ILE A 131 8.03 -8.86 8.33
N GLU A 132 8.08 -10.16 8.58
CA GLU A 132 9.34 -10.90 8.76
C GLU A 132 10.03 -11.15 7.41
N THR A 133 9.29 -11.48 6.34
CA THR A 133 9.86 -11.73 5.01
C THR A 133 10.52 -10.48 4.42
N TYR A 134 9.92 -9.32 4.59
CA TYR A 134 10.42 -8.05 4.05
C TYR A 134 11.11 -7.18 5.09
N GLU A 135 11.38 -7.71 6.30
CA GLU A 135 12.04 -7.01 7.41
C GLU A 135 11.39 -5.66 7.75
N LEU A 136 10.05 -5.58 7.60
CA LEU A 136 9.31 -4.32 7.75
C LEU A 136 9.41 -3.76 9.18
N TYR A 137 9.71 -4.58 10.18
CA TYR A 137 9.95 -4.18 11.56
C TYR A 137 11.10 -3.17 11.72
N GLU A 138 12.02 -3.11 10.75
CA GLU A 138 13.10 -2.11 10.76
C GLU A 138 12.55 -0.69 10.58
N TYR A 139 11.41 -0.52 9.92
CA TYR A 139 10.77 0.79 9.76
C TYR A 139 10.15 1.32 11.07
N ASP A 140 9.80 0.45 12.02
CA ASP A 140 9.30 0.85 13.34
C ASP A 140 10.37 1.53 14.21
N ARG A 141 11.65 1.34 13.85
CA ARG A 141 12.81 1.92 14.54
C ARG A 141 13.41 3.14 13.83
N LYS A 142 12.91 3.47 12.63
CA LYS A 142 13.43 4.62 11.89
C LYS A 142 13.09 5.92 12.60
N PRO A 143 14.05 6.87 12.70
CA PRO A 143 13.76 8.17 13.32
C PRO A 143 12.81 9.01 12.43
N ALA A 144 12.12 9.98 13.01
CA ALA A 144 11.24 10.89 12.28
C ALA A 144 11.96 11.66 11.16
N SER A 145 13.27 11.86 11.29
CA SER A 145 14.11 12.46 10.26
C SER A 145 14.27 11.60 9.01
N PHE A 146 14.06 10.29 9.09
CA PHE A 146 14.09 9.36 7.96
C PHE A 146 13.17 9.83 6.83
N ALA A 147 11.93 10.14 7.15
CA ALA A 147 10.94 10.59 6.18
C ALA A 147 11.34 11.91 5.50
N LYS A 148 11.97 12.83 6.24
CA LYS A 148 12.44 14.13 5.69
C LYS A 148 13.64 13.94 4.76
N SER A 149 14.57 13.05 5.10
CA SER A 149 15.76 12.79 4.29
C SER A 149 15.42 12.09 2.98
N ASP A 150 14.52 11.09 3.01
CA ASP A 150 14.09 10.35 1.84
C ASP A 150 13.32 11.24 0.84
N ARG A 151 12.39 12.08 1.32
CA ARG A 151 11.71 13.07 0.47
C ARG A 151 12.68 14.04 -0.20
N LYS A 152 13.73 14.47 0.50
CA LYS A 152 14.76 15.33 -0.07
C LYS A 152 15.55 14.61 -1.15
N ALA A 153 15.91 13.35 -0.94
CA ALA A 153 16.60 12.52 -1.93
C ALA A 153 15.75 12.33 -3.19
N LYS A 154 14.50 11.92 -3.06
CA LYS A 154 13.56 11.76 -4.19
C LYS A 154 13.38 13.04 -5.00
N ARG A 155 13.19 14.20 -4.35
CA ARG A 155 13.10 15.50 -5.03
C ARG A 155 14.38 15.89 -5.79
N ASN A 156 15.55 15.46 -5.34
CA ASN A 156 16.80 15.75 -6.04
C ASN A 156 16.98 14.86 -7.28
N HIS A 157 16.44 13.64 -7.27
CA HIS A 157 16.42 12.75 -8.44
C HIS A 157 15.38 13.15 -9.49
N GLU A 158 14.28 13.79 -9.09
CA GLU A 158 13.22 14.24 -9.99
C GLU A 158 13.46 15.61 -10.62
N LYS A 159 14.56 16.30 -10.32
CA LYS A 159 14.89 17.55 -11.01
C LYS A 159 15.27 17.24 -12.45
N PRO A 160 14.48 17.70 -13.45
CA PRO A 160 14.84 17.48 -14.86
C PRO A 160 16.16 18.18 -15.18
N ALA A 161 17.02 17.49 -15.91
CA ALA A 161 18.23 18.04 -16.45
C ALA A 161 17.89 19.34 -17.19
N ARG A 162 18.67 20.38 -16.89
CA ARG A 162 18.59 21.74 -17.39
C ARG A 162 18.26 21.76 -18.89
N LYS A 163 17.15 22.44 -19.27
CA LYS A 163 16.70 22.65 -20.65
C LYS A 163 17.88 23.00 -21.58
N VAL A 164 18.19 22.08 -22.49
CA VAL A 164 18.95 22.42 -23.69
C VAL A 164 17.99 23.22 -24.59
N LYS A 165 18.47 24.36 -25.11
CA LYS A 165 17.70 25.23 -25.99
C LYS A 165 17.29 24.44 -27.25
N GLU A 166 16.00 24.35 -27.47
CA GLU A 166 15.44 23.81 -28.71
C GLU A 166 15.72 24.76 -29.87
N GLU A 167 16.45 24.29 -30.83
CA GLU A 167 16.56 24.85 -32.17
C GLU A 167 15.36 24.31 -32.97
N LYS A 168 14.58 25.22 -33.57
CA LYS A 168 13.35 24.90 -34.30
C LYS A 168 13.68 24.16 -35.59
N VAL A 169 13.34 22.88 -35.63
CA VAL A 169 13.21 22.14 -36.91
C VAL A 169 11.73 21.96 -37.22
N LYS A 170 11.29 22.46 -38.36
CA LYS A 170 9.99 22.18 -38.97
C LYS A 170 9.96 20.73 -39.41
N VAL A 171 8.99 19.93 -38.95
CA VAL A 171 8.67 18.63 -39.53
C VAL A 171 7.19 18.55 -39.84
N GLU A 172 6.92 18.12 -41.07
CA GLU A 172 5.62 17.91 -41.70
C GLU A 172 4.79 16.80 -40.99
N LYS A 173 3.47 16.98 -41.08
CA LYS A 173 2.46 16.03 -40.60
C LYS A 173 2.46 14.77 -41.48
N THR A 174 2.59 13.59 -40.86
CA THR A 174 2.05 12.32 -41.40
C THR A 174 1.64 11.39 -40.26
N ALA A 175 0.41 10.89 -40.37
CA ALA A 175 -0.19 9.64 -39.91
C ALA A 175 -0.15 9.23 -38.41
N ASP A 176 -1.33 8.87 -37.93
CA ASP A 176 -1.67 8.32 -36.62
C ASP A 176 -0.90 7.03 -36.26
N PRO A 177 -0.43 6.85 -35.03
CA PRO A 177 0.03 5.55 -34.55
C PRO A 177 -1.14 4.73 -33.97
N VAL A 178 -1.20 3.47 -34.43
CA VAL A 178 -2.03 2.39 -33.91
C VAL A 178 -1.79 2.19 -32.41
N ALA A 179 -2.88 2.08 -31.65
CA ALA A 179 -2.86 1.78 -30.23
C ALA A 179 -2.32 0.36 -29.99
N GLU A 180 -1.29 0.23 -29.17
CA GLU A 180 -0.88 -1.05 -28.58
C GLU A 180 -1.91 -1.47 -27.51
N PRO A 181 -2.22 -2.78 -27.38
CA PRO A 181 -3.17 -3.25 -26.38
C PRO A 181 -2.58 -3.16 -24.97
N GLU A 182 -3.36 -2.60 -24.05
CA GLU A 182 -3.07 -2.58 -22.61
C GLU A 182 -2.97 -4.02 -22.06
N PRO A 183 -2.04 -4.30 -21.11
CA PRO A 183 -1.97 -5.61 -20.47
C PRO A 183 -3.22 -5.85 -19.61
N GLU A 184 -3.88 -6.99 -19.82
CA GLU A 184 -5.02 -7.42 -19.01
C GLU A 184 -4.60 -7.65 -17.55
N LEU A 185 -5.35 -7.06 -16.61
CA LEU A 185 -5.18 -7.21 -15.17
C LEU A 185 -5.83 -8.51 -14.66
N PRO A 186 -5.25 -9.20 -13.67
CA PRO A 186 -5.81 -10.42 -13.10
C PRO A 186 -7.19 -10.18 -12.47
N LYS A 187 -8.14 -11.07 -12.79
CA LYS A 187 -9.59 -10.88 -12.56
C LYS A 187 -10.14 -11.58 -11.31
N SER A 188 -9.31 -12.31 -10.53
CA SER A 188 -9.83 -13.06 -9.38
C SER A 188 -8.80 -13.37 -8.29
N PRO A 189 -9.25 -13.65 -7.03
CA PRO A 189 -8.40 -14.07 -5.92
C PRO A 189 -7.58 -15.35 -6.15
N ASN A 190 -8.04 -16.23 -7.03
CA ASN A 190 -7.32 -17.47 -7.37
C ASN A 190 -6.04 -17.24 -8.20
N GLU A 191 -5.93 -16.10 -8.88
CA GLU A 191 -4.71 -15.73 -9.63
C GLU A 191 -3.60 -15.23 -8.70
N ILE A 192 -3.96 -14.73 -7.53
CA ILE A 192 -3.00 -14.30 -6.50
C ILE A 192 -2.25 -15.52 -5.93
N GLU A 193 -2.93 -16.63 -5.75
CA GLU A 193 -2.33 -17.88 -5.27
C GLU A 193 -1.32 -18.46 -6.28
N GLN A 194 -1.55 -18.26 -7.57
CA GLN A 194 -0.61 -18.66 -8.64
C GLN A 194 0.63 -17.75 -8.71
N VAL A 195 0.49 -16.46 -8.43
CA VAL A 195 1.63 -15.53 -8.38
C VAL A 195 2.51 -15.82 -7.16
N GLU A 196 1.92 -16.20 -6.01
CA GLU A 196 2.67 -16.65 -4.83
C GLU A 196 3.43 -17.97 -5.08
N ALA A 197 2.86 -18.89 -5.87
CA ALA A 197 3.52 -20.14 -6.26
C ALA A 197 4.73 -19.89 -7.17
N LEU A 198 4.61 -18.99 -8.16
CA LEU A 198 5.70 -18.62 -9.07
C LEU A 198 6.87 -17.91 -8.35
N THR A 199 6.58 -17.06 -7.35
CA THR A 199 7.63 -16.42 -6.55
C THR A 199 8.37 -17.37 -5.64
N ASN A 200 7.72 -18.46 -5.21
CA ASN A 200 8.38 -19.51 -4.41
C ASN A 200 9.29 -20.42 -5.25
N GLU A 201 8.94 -20.73 -6.48
CA GLU A 201 9.83 -21.47 -7.40
C GLU A 201 11.10 -20.67 -7.74
N GLN A 202 10.98 -19.37 -8.03
CA GLN A 202 12.14 -18.52 -8.30
C GLN A 202 13.08 -18.34 -7.10
N ARG A 203 12.62 -18.53 -5.88
CA ARG A 203 13.48 -18.47 -4.67
C ARG A 203 14.29 -19.75 -4.43
N GLN A 204 13.85 -20.90 -4.90
CA GLN A 204 14.62 -22.14 -4.78
C GLN A 204 15.85 -22.16 -5.69
N ASP A 205 15.80 -21.49 -6.84
CA ASP A 205 16.93 -21.41 -7.76
C ASP A 205 18.06 -20.47 -7.28
N PHE A 206 17.79 -19.58 -6.32
CA PHE A 206 18.80 -18.65 -5.76
C PHE A 206 19.57 -19.19 -4.54
N GLN A 207 19.18 -20.37 -4.00
CA GLN A 207 19.87 -20.98 -2.85
C GLN A 207 20.94 -22.03 -3.22
N PHE A 208 21.17 -22.29 -4.51
CA PHE A 208 22.13 -23.28 -4.99
C PHE A 208 23.09 -22.76 -6.08
N SER A 209 23.46 -21.47 -6.03
CA SER A 209 24.55 -20.94 -6.88
C SER A 209 25.56 -20.19 -6.05
#